data_2426f55c34e57c692aaa75edd7a14277
#
_entry.id   2426f55c34e57c692aaa75edd7a14277
#
_cell.length_a   1.000
_cell.length_b   1.000
_cell.length_c   1.000
_cell.angle_alpha   90.00
_cell.angle_beta   90.00
_cell.angle_gamma   90.00
#
_symmetry.space_group_name_H-M   'P 1'
#
loop_
_entity.id
_entity.type
_entity.pdbx_description
1 polymer ?
#
loop_
_entity_poly.entity_id
_entity_poly.type
_entity_poly.pdbx_seq_one_letter_code
_entity_poly.pdbx_strand_id
1 'polypeptide(L)'
;MKPKNLQNDHPLTIQEQYLRKHKNHHRQVAFLRIFLLGIFLILWEISADAYWIDSFFFSSPRRVVLCLIQLWTERSLPMHIGITLLETILSFLLVFVISLLLATLLWFSDKLSEILEPYLVLLNSLPKSALAPLFIVWLGTGITTLIIAGISVAVFGSIISFYTAFHQVDPEKEILIRTLGGNRRDIFFKVVLPGSVPTLLSTTKVNIGLSLVGVIIGEFLAARRGLGYLIIYGSQVFQLDMVISSILLLCVIAMLLYLLTQSLEHCSKKHRN
;
A
#
# COMPACT_ATOMS: atom_id res chain seq x y z
N MET A 1 47.53 3.59 45.47
CA MET A 1 46.29 4.39 45.45
C MET A 1 45.87 4.61 44.01
N LYS A 2 44.83 3.92 43.55
CA LYS A 2 44.23 4.14 42.19
C LYS A 2 43.18 5.24 42.30
N PRO A 3 43.10 6.20 41.39
CA PRO A 3 42.06 7.22 41.43
C PRO A 3 40.70 6.59 41.09
N LYS A 4 39.71 6.81 41.94
CA LYS A 4 38.29 6.53 41.71
C LYS A 4 37.79 7.34 40.53
N ASN A 5 37.32 6.65 39.47
CA ASN A 5 36.54 7.28 38.43
C ASN A 5 35.28 7.89 39.04
N LEU A 6 35.26 9.20 39.15
CA LEU A 6 34.06 10.00 39.36
C LEU A 6 33.25 9.93 38.07
N GLN A 7 32.28 9.00 38.03
CA GLN A 7 31.20 9.06 37.04
C GLN A 7 30.46 10.36 37.26
N ASN A 8 30.40 11.19 36.20
CA ASN A 8 29.69 12.46 36.16
C ASN A 8 28.19 12.21 36.36
N ASP A 9 27.71 12.30 37.60
CA ASP A 9 26.29 12.44 37.94
C ASP A 9 25.85 13.89 37.70
N HIS A 10 25.91 14.36 36.45
CA HIS A 10 25.17 15.55 36.08
C HIS A 10 23.68 15.19 36.00
N PRO A 11 22.79 15.88 36.73
CA PRO A 11 21.36 15.65 36.59
C PRO A 11 20.96 15.88 35.14
N LEU A 12 20.31 14.88 34.55
CA LEU A 12 19.87 14.91 33.17
C LEU A 12 19.07 16.20 32.92
N THR A 13 19.44 16.94 31.90
CA THR A 13 18.69 18.13 31.46
C THR A 13 17.23 17.76 31.20
N ILE A 14 16.28 18.66 31.42
CA ILE A 14 14.83 18.45 31.17
C ILE A 14 14.60 17.86 29.76
N GLN A 15 15.38 18.32 28.78
CA GLN A 15 15.34 17.82 27.38
C GLN A 15 15.80 16.35 27.30
N GLU A 16 16.87 15.95 28.02
CA GLU A 16 17.36 14.57 28.03
C GLU A 16 16.36 13.62 28.71
N GLN A 17 15.71 14.10 29.79
CA GLN A 17 14.65 13.35 30.47
C GLN A 17 13.45 13.14 29.54
N TYR A 18 13.05 14.17 28.80
CA TYR A 18 11.98 14.07 27.80
C TYR A 18 12.33 13.09 26.68
N LEU A 19 13.53 13.18 26.11
CA LEU A 19 14.01 12.28 25.08
C LEU A 19 14.09 10.81 25.55
N ARG A 20 14.58 10.59 26.77
CA ARG A 20 14.58 9.24 27.38
C ARG A 20 13.17 8.69 27.58
N LYS A 21 12.25 9.50 28.11
CA LYS A 21 10.86 9.11 28.31
C LYS A 21 10.19 8.75 26.98
N HIS A 22 10.42 9.57 25.95
CA HIS A 22 9.90 9.35 24.59
C HIS A 22 10.47 8.07 23.96
N LYS A 23 11.79 7.85 24.07
CA LYS A 23 12.46 6.64 23.59
C LYS A 23 11.99 5.38 24.33
N ASN A 24 11.81 5.47 25.65
CA ASN A 24 11.29 4.34 26.43
C ASN A 24 9.84 4.04 26.07
N HIS A 25 8.99 5.04 25.86
CA HIS A 25 7.63 4.86 25.41
C HIS A 25 7.58 4.13 24.05
N HIS A 26 8.38 4.56 23.07
CA HIS A 26 8.46 3.86 21.77
C HIS A 26 8.95 2.42 21.90
N ARG A 27 9.94 2.16 22.78
CA ARG A 27 10.41 0.78 23.03
C ARG A 27 9.34 -0.08 23.72
N GLN A 28 8.59 0.46 24.68
CA GLN A 28 7.49 -0.23 25.34
C GLN A 28 6.36 -0.55 24.33
N VAL A 29 5.99 0.41 23.49
CA VAL A 29 4.98 0.19 22.43
C VAL A 29 5.44 -0.87 21.43
N ALA A 30 6.70 -0.84 21.00
CA ALA A 30 7.25 -1.86 20.11
C ALA A 30 7.28 -3.24 20.77
N PHE A 31 7.68 -3.31 22.03
CA PHE A 31 7.67 -4.57 22.79
C PHE A 31 6.26 -5.13 22.95
N LEU A 32 5.28 -4.27 23.31
CA LEU A 32 3.88 -4.69 23.43
C LEU A 32 3.30 -5.20 22.11
N ARG A 33 3.66 -4.61 20.98
CA ARG A 33 3.23 -5.08 19.65
C ARG A 33 3.77 -6.48 19.36
N ILE A 34 5.07 -6.71 19.60
CA ILE A 34 5.69 -8.02 19.39
C ILE A 34 5.12 -9.05 20.37
N PHE A 35 4.91 -8.66 21.62
CA PHE A 35 4.34 -9.51 22.65
C PHE A 35 2.91 -9.95 22.34
N LEU A 36 2.06 -9.02 21.89
CA LEU A 36 0.69 -9.34 21.43
C LEU A 36 0.69 -10.30 20.24
N LEU A 37 1.58 -10.05 19.25
CA LEU A 37 1.72 -10.95 18.11
C LEU A 37 2.19 -12.35 18.57
N GLY A 38 3.16 -12.41 19.47
CA GLY A 38 3.66 -13.68 20.04
C GLY A 38 2.57 -14.45 20.79
N ILE A 39 1.81 -13.77 21.65
CA ILE A 39 0.67 -14.37 22.35
C ILE A 39 -0.36 -14.91 21.33
N PHE A 40 -0.70 -14.12 20.32
CA PHE A 40 -1.65 -14.55 19.29
C PHE A 40 -1.18 -15.84 18.59
N LEU A 41 0.09 -15.91 18.16
CA LEU A 41 0.64 -17.09 17.50
C LEU A 41 0.67 -18.30 18.43
N ILE A 42 1.03 -18.11 19.71
CA ILE A 42 1.04 -19.19 20.71
C ILE A 42 -0.37 -19.71 20.98
N LEU A 43 -1.34 -18.80 21.17
CA LEU A 43 -2.73 -19.18 21.37
C LEU A 43 -3.31 -19.90 20.15
N TRP A 44 -2.96 -19.48 18.93
CA TRP A 44 -3.38 -20.14 17.71
C TRP A 44 -2.80 -21.56 17.62
N GLU A 45 -1.51 -21.77 17.88
CA GLU A 45 -0.88 -23.10 17.89
C GLU A 45 -1.51 -24.00 18.97
N ILE A 46 -1.64 -23.51 20.23
CA ILE A 46 -2.26 -24.28 21.33
C ILE A 46 -3.71 -24.63 21.00
N SER A 47 -4.48 -23.73 20.42
CA SER A 47 -5.88 -24.00 20.08
C SER A 47 -6.01 -25.05 18.98
N ALA A 48 -5.06 -25.11 18.04
CA ALA A 48 -4.99 -26.14 17.02
C ALA A 48 -4.56 -27.49 17.60
N ASP A 49 -3.55 -27.53 18.47
CA ASP A 49 -3.05 -28.73 19.12
C ASP A 49 -4.04 -29.29 20.14
N ALA A 50 -4.77 -28.43 20.86
CA ALA A 50 -5.80 -28.86 21.82
C ALA A 50 -7.13 -29.26 21.16
N TYR A 51 -7.20 -29.26 19.82
CA TYR A 51 -8.44 -29.53 19.07
C TYR A 51 -9.62 -28.59 19.40
N TRP A 52 -9.35 -27.39 19.91
CA TRP A 52 -10.39 -26.38 20.11
C TRP A 52 -10.84 -25.78 18.78
N ILE A 53 -9.91 -25.72 17.82
CA ILE A 53 -10.18 -25.37 16.44
C ILE A 53 -9.71 -26.53 15.54
N ASP A 54 -10.47 -26.80 14.50
CA ASP A 54 -10.08 -27.81 13.52
C ASP A 54 -8.91 -27.30 12.68
N SER A 55 -7.75 -27.89 12.86
CA SER A 55 -6.52 -27.52 12.14
C SER A 55 -6.61 -27.77 10.63
N PHE A 56 -7.60 -28.52 10.16
CA PHE A 56 -7.88 -28.64 8.73
C PHE A 56 -8.42 -27.33 8.15
N PHE A 57 -9.34 -26.66 8.85
CA PHE A 57 -9.95 -25.41 8.38
C PHE A 57 -9.14 -24.17 8.74
N PHE A 58 -8.54 -24.14 9.92
CA PHE A 58 -7.88 -22.95 10.45
C PHE A 58 -6.36 -23.01 10.38
N SER A 59 -5.79 -24.14 9.93
CA SER A 59 -4.33 -24.38 9.93
C SER A 59 -3.70 -24.19 11.31
N SER A 60 -2.38 -24.10 11.38
CA SER A 60 -1.61 -23.66 12.55
C SER A 60 -0.33 -22.94 12.10
N PRO A 61 0.29 -22.10 12.93
CA PRO A 61 1.58 -21.49 12.66
C PRO A 61 2.63 -22.47 12.14
N ARG A 62 2.73 -23.65 12.75
CA ARG A 62 3.64 -24.71 12.33
C ARG A 62 3.34 -25.21 10.93
N ARG A 63 2.07 -25.47 10.61
CA ARG A 63 1.64 -25.96 9.27
C ARG A 63 1.86 -24.91 8.20
N VAL A 64 1.61 -23.64 8.51
CA VAL A 64 1.90 -22.50 7.62
C VAL A 64 3.39 -22.46 7.27
N VAL A 65 4.28 -22.53 8.27
CA VAL A 65 5.73 -22.50 8.05
C VAL A 65 6.18 -23.71 7.21
N LEU A 66 5.69 -24.91 7.49
CA LEU A 66 6.01 -26.10 6.70
C LEU A 66 5.54 -25.97 5.25
N CYS A 67 4.33 -25.46 5.03
CA CYS A 67 3.79 -25.19 3.69
C CYS A 67 4.65 -24.18 2.91
N LEU A 68 5.07 -23.10 3.56
CA LEU A 68 5.96 -22.11 2.94
C LEU A 68 7.33 -22.68 2.57
N ILE A 69 7.91 -23.53 3.43
CA ILE A 69 9.18 -24.22 3.16
C ILE A 69 9.01 -25.18 1.97
N GLN A 70 7.92 -25.93 1.90
CA GLN A 70 7.64 -26.83 0.79
C GLN A 70 7.53 -26.08 -0.53
N LEU A 71 6.68 -25.02 -0.59
CA LEU A 71 6.51 -24.19 -1.77
C LEU A 71 7.82 -23.50 -2.20
N TRP A 72 8.69 -23.18 -1.24
CA TRP A 72 10.01 -22.61 -1.52
C TRP A 72 10.95 -23.65 -2.14
N THR A 73 11.01 -24.86 -1.57
CA THR A 73 11.86 -25.96 -2.09
C THR A 73 11.43 -26.40 -3.49
N GLU A 74 10.16 -26.38 -3.79
CA GLU A 74 9.61 -26.65 -5.12
C GLU A 74 9.87 -25.50 -6.12
N ARG A 75 10.52 -24.42 -5.68
CA ARG A 75 10.79 -23.19 -6.46
C ARG A 75 9.54 -22.53 -7.06
N SER A 76 8.37 -22.89 -6.63
CA SER A 76 7.11 -22.30 -7.11
C SER A 76 6.84 -20.95 -6.44
N LEU A 77 7.11 -20.81 -5.15
CA LEU A 77 6.83 -19.61 -4.37
C LEU A 77 7.49 -18.33 -4.89
N PRO A 78 8.81 -18.29 -5.21
CA PRO A 78 9.44 -17.08 -5.73
C PRO A 78 8.84 -16.60 -7.05
N MET A 79 8.38 -17.54 -7.89
CA MET A 79 7.71 -17.20 -9.14
C MET A 79 6.36 -16.55 -8.89
N HIS A 80 5.54 -17.10 -7.98
CA HIS A 80 4.24 -16.53 -7.63
C HIS A 80 4.37 -15.13 -7.02
N ILE A 81 5.32 -14.94 -6.08
CA ILE A 81 5.63 -13.64 -5.50
C ILE A 81 6.06 -12.64 -6.58
N GLY A 82 6.98 -13.04 -7.46
CA GLY A 82 7.51 -12.19 -8.52
C GLY A 82 6.44 -11.70 -9.49
N ILE A 83 5.50 -12.57 -9.86
CA ILE A 83 4.39 -12.23 -10.75
C ILE A 83 3.45 -11.23 -10.08
N THR A 84 2.95 -11.53 -8.87
CA THR A 84 2.06 -10.60 -8.14
C THR A 84 2.71 -9.24 -7.91
N LEU A 85 4.01 -9.21 -7.58
CA LEU A 85 4.75 -7.96 -7.41
C LEU A 85 4.87 -7.18 -8.72
N LEU A 86 5.22 -7.84 -9.83
CA LEU A 86 5.35 -7.22 -11.14
C LEU A 86 4.03 -6.60 -11.59
N GLU A 87 2.93 -7.35 -11.49
CA GLU A 87 1.59 -6.89 -11.85
C GLU A 87 1.15 -5.72 -10.97
N THR A 88 1.42 -5.79 -9.67
CA THR A 88 1.11 -4.71 -8.72
C THR A 88 1.90 -3.44 -9.04
N ILE A 89 3.20 -3.54 -9.27
CA ILE A 89 4.06 -2.38 -9.57
C ILE A 89 3.65 -1.75 -10.91
N LEU A 90 3.40 -2.55 -11.94
CA LEU A 90 2.95 -2.04 -13.24
C LEU A 90 1.59 -1.34 -13.13
N SER A 91 0.62 -1.96 -12.44
CA SER A 91 -0.69 -1.35 -12.19
C SER A 91 -0.55 -0.03 -11.43
N PHE A 92 0.24 -0.02 -10.36
CA PHE A 92 0.49 1.16 -9.54
C PHE A 92 1.13 2.30 -10.34
N LEU A 93 2.16 2.03 -11.15
CA LEU A 93 2.80 3.05 -11.98
C LEU A 93 1.83 3.63 -13.00
N LEU A 94 1.01 2.79 -13.64
CA LEU A 94 -0.01 3.24 -14.58
C LEU A 94 -1.10 4.07 -13.87
N VAL A 95 -1.56 3.66 -12.69
CA VAL A 95 -2.49 4.45 -11.86
C VAL A 95 -1.91 5.83 -11.58
N PHE A 96 -0.66 5.88 -11.13
CA PHE A 96 -0.01 7.17 -10.80
C PHE A 96 0.07 8.09 -12.03
N VAL A 97 0.55 7.59 -13.15
CA VAL A 97 0.71 8.37 -14.39
C VAL A 97 -0.64 8.83 -14.94
N ILE A 98 -1.61 7.91 -15.06
CA ILE A 98 -2.94 8.23 -15.59
C ILE A 98 -3.64 9.26 -14.68
N SER A 99 -3.59 9.05 -13.36
CA SER A 99 -4.25 9.94 -12.41
C SER A 99 -3.62 11.32 -12.39
N LEU A 100 -2.28 11.41 -12.47
CA LEU A 100 -1.59 12.69 -12.53
C LEU A 100 -1.93 13.46 -13.81
N LEU A 101 -1.94 12.78 -14.95
CA LEU A 101 -2.28 13.39 -16.24
C LEU A 101 -3.73 13.88 -16.26
N LEU A 102 -4.68 13.03 -15.86
CA LEU A 102 -6.09 13.39 -15.86
C LEU A 102 -6.41 14.49 -14.84
N ALA A 103 -5.89 14.42 -13.62
CA ALA A 103 -6.04 15.48 -12.63
C ALA A 103 -5.46 16.81 -13.11
N THR A 104 -4.32 16.77 -13.82
CA THR A 104 -3.74 17.95 -14.44
C THR A 104 -4.64 18.53 -15.53
N LEU A 105 -5.20 17.70 -16.42
CA LEU A 105 -6.15 18.14 -17.44
C LEU A 105 -7.40 18.78 -16.84
N LEU A 106 -7.94 18.19 -15.77
CA LEU A 106 -9.09 18.72 -15.03
C LEU A 106 -8.77 20.10 -14.43
N TRP A 107 -7.60 20.26 -13.86
CA TRP A 107 -7.16 21.55 -13.28
C TRP A 107 -7.02 22.65 -14.34
N PHE A 108 -6.60 22.32 -15.57
CA PHE A 108 -6.50 23.27 -16.66
C PHE A 108 -7.85 23.64 -17.31
N SER A 109 -8.93 22.90 -17.07
CA SER A 109 -10.23 23.10 -17.69
C SER A 109 -11.38 22.95 -16.70
N ASP A 110 -11.89 24.11 -16.22
CA ASP A 110 -12.99 24.15 -15.25
C ASP A 110 -14.27 23.46 -15.83
N LYS A 111 -14.56 23.67 -17.14
CA LYS A 111 -15.67 22.97 -17.83
C LYS A 111 -15.49 21.45 -17.80
N LEU A 112 -14.26 20.97 -18.04
CA LEU A 112 -14.01 19.53 -18.10
C LEU A 112 -14.16 18.92 -16.70
N SER A 113 -13.73 19.61 -15.64
CA SER A 113 -13.89 19.15 -14.27
C SER A 113 -15.35 19.09 -13.87
N GLU A 114 -16.15 20.13 -14.13
CA GLU A 114 -17.58 20.15 -13.83
C GLU A 114 -18.35 19.02 -14.55
N ILE A 115 -17.97 18.70 -15.79
CA ILE A 115 -18.60 17.61 -16.55
C ILE A 115 -18.18 16.24 -16.04
N LEU A 116 -16.89 16.03 -15.74
CA LEU A 116 -16.35 14.69 -15.42
C LEU A 116 -16.45 14.32 -13.93
N GLU A 117 -16.52 15.30 -13.03
CA GLU A 117 -16.59 15.05 -11.59
C GLU A 117 -17.68 14.05 -11.19
N PRO A 118 -18.97 14.19 -11.59
CA PRO A 118 -20.00 13.25 -11.21
C PRO A 118 -19.74 11.83 -11.76
N TYR A 119 -19.15 11.72 -12.97
CA TYR A 119 -18.79 10.42 -13.55
C TYR A 119 -17.62 9.77 -12.80
N LEU A 120 -16.61 10.54 -12.39
CA LEU A 120 -15.50 10.03 -11.61
C LEU A 120 -15.97 9.50 -10.25
N VAL A 121 -16.88 10.20 -9.59
CA VAL A 121 -17.48 9.76 -8.31
C VAL A 121 -18.28 8.47 -8.53
N LEU A 122 -19.12 8.42 -9.56
CA LEU A 122 -19.89 7.23 -9.92
C LEU A 122 -18.98 6.04 -10.21
N LEU A 123 -17.98 6.20 -11.06
CA LEU A 123 -17.01 5.17 -11.40
C LEU A 123 -16.18 4.72 -10.20
N ASN A 124 -15.86 5.64 -9.28
CA ASN A 124 -15.19 5.29 -8.04
C ASN A 124 -16.06 4.44 -7.10
N SER A 125 -17.37 4.61 -7.14
CA SER A 125 -18.33 3.90 -6.28
C SER A 125 -18.73 2.52 -6.80
N LEU A 126 -18.40 2.18 -8.06
CA LEU A 126 -18.73 0.87 -8.63
C LEU A 126 -18.00 -0.27 -7.90
N PRO A 127 -18.65 -1.41 -7.65
CA PRO A 127 -18.00 -2.59 -7.08
C PRO A 127 -17.02 -3.20 -8.09
N LYS A 128 -15.71 -2.92 -7.92
CA LYS A 128 -14.65 -3.30 -8.87
C LYS A 128 -14.55 -4.81 -9.05
N SER A 129 -14.81 -5.59 -8.01
CA SER A 129 -14.83 -7.06 -8.09
C SER A 129 -15.91 -7.58 -9.07
N ALA A 130 -17.02 -6.86 -9.22
CA ALA A 130 -18.07 -7.22 -10.19
C ALA A 130 -17.65 -6.94 -11.65
N LEU A 131 -16.68 -6.06 -11.87
CA LEU A 131 -16.15 -5.77 -13.20
C LEU A 131 -15.11 -6.80 -13.68
N ALA A 132 -14.51 -7.56 -12.78
CA ALA A 132 -13.43 -8.48 -13.12
C ALA A 132 -13.86 -9.58 -14.14
N PRO A 133 -15.04 -10.23 -14.06
CA PRO A 133 -15.50 -11.14 -15.11
C PRO A 133 -15.65 -10.46 -16.46
N LEU A 134 -16.06 -9.19 -16.49
CA LEU A 134 -16.21 -8.43 -17.72
C LEU A 134 -14.86 -8.18 -18.39
N PHE A 135 -13.83 -7.85 -17.60
CA PHE A 135 -12.48 -7.69 -18.12
C PHE A 135 -11.94 -8.98 -18.74
N ILE A 136 -12.28 -10.15 -18.18
CA ILE A 136 -11.89 -11.44 -18.74
C ILE A 136 -12.56 -11.67 -20.11
N VAL A 137 -13.84 -11.34 -20.23
CA VAL A 137 -14.58 -11.49 -21.51
C VAL A 137 -14.01 -10.57 -22.59
N TRP A 138 -13.62 -9.34 -22.23
CA TRP A 138 -13.11 -8.35 -23.20
C TRP A 138 -11.64 -8.55 -23.58
N LEU A 139 -10.81 -8.93 -22.60
CA LEU A 139 -9.34 -8.92 -22.73
C LEU A 139 -8.72 -10.32 -22.69
N GLY A 140 -9.54 -11.33 -22.38
CA GLY A 140 -9.07 -12.70 -22.18
C GLY A 140 -8.41 -12.91 -20.81
N THR A 141 -7.81 -14.10 -20.62
CA THR A 141 -7.05 -14.46 -19.44
C THR A 141 -5.57 -14.14 -19.68
N GLY A 142 -5.01 -13.17 -18.96
CA GLY A 142 -3.61 -12.79 -19.12
C GLY A 142 -3.20 -11.61 -18.26
N ILE A 143 -1.92 -11.28 -18.29
CA ILE A 143 -1.32 -10.21 -17.48
C ILE A 143 -2.00 -8.85 -17.70
N THR A 144 -2.44 -8.57 -18.91
CA THR A 144 -3.16 -7.32 -19.25
C THR A 144 -4.44 -7.17 -18.42
N THR A 145 -5.21 -8.25 -18.32
CA THR A 145 -6.46 -8.26 -17.53
C THR A 145 -6.19 -8.02 -16.06
N LEU A 146 -5.11 -8.60 -15.52
CA LEU A 146 -4.71 -8.46 -14.13
C LEU A 146 -4.27 -7.01 -13.83
N ILE A 147 -3.47 -6.43 -14.72
CA ILE A 147 -3.05 -5.03 -14.62
C ILE A 147 -4.26 -4.08 -14.69
N ILE A 148 -5.20 -4.31 -15.61
CA ILE A 148 -6.41 -3.48 -15.74
C ILE A 148 -7.32 -3.63 -14.51
N ALA A 149 -7.43 -4.83 -13.94
CA ALA A 149 -8.12 -5.02 -12.67
C ALA A 149 -7.44 -4.20 -11.55
N GLY A 150 -6.11 -4.23 -11.45
CA GLY A 150 -5.34 -3.40 -10.52
C GLY A 150 -5.58 -1.90 -10.71
N ILE A 151 -5.56 -1.42 -11.95
CA ILE A 151 -5.83 -0.02 -12.30
C ILE A 151 -7.25 0.37 -11.90
N SER A 152 -8.24 -0.44 -12.23
CA SER A 152 -9.67 -0.11 -12.04
C SER A 152 -10.02 0.18 -10.58
N VAL A 153 -9.34 -0.47 -9.64
CA VAL A 153 -9.58 -0.27 -8.19
C VAL A 153 -9.08 1.07 -7.70
N ALA A 154 -7.94 1.55 -8.21
CA ALA A 154 -7.24 2.70 -7.64
C ALA A 154 -7.38 4.00 -8.45
N VAL A 155 -7.58 3.92 -9.78
CA VAL A 155 -7.42 5.08 -10.68
C VAL A 155 -8.41 6.21 -10.42
N PHE A 156 -9.70 5.93 -10.23
CA PHE A 156 -10.72 6.97 -10.07
C PHE A 156 -10.57 7.73 -8.76
N GLY A 157 -10.33 7.00 -7.64
CA GLY A 157 -10.04 7.61 -6.36
C GLY A 157 -8.77 8.45 -6.37
N SER A 158 -7.76 8.00 -7.13
CA SER A 158 -6.49 8.72 -7.29
C SER A 158 -6.67 10.02 -8.09
N ILE A 159 -7.46 10.01 -9.16
CA ILE A 159 -7.76 11.21 -9.96
C ILE A 159 -8.44 12.25 -9.08
N ILE A 160 -9.48 11.86 -8.34
CA ILE A 160 -10.20 12.75 -7.43
C ILE A 160 -9.26 13.32 -6.37
N SER A 161 -8.43 12.46 -5.74
CA SER A 161 -7.50 12.88 -4.70
C SER A 161 -6.43 13.85 -5.21
N PHE A 162 -5.88 13.62 -6.40
CA PHE A 162 -4.89 14.50 -7.01
C PHE A 162 -5.50 15.82 -7.43
N TYR A 163 -6.68 15.81 -8.04
CA TYR A 163 -7.44 16.99 -8.39
C TYR A 163 -7.75 17.86 -7.16
N THR A 164 -8.24 17.24 -6.09
CA THR A 164 -8.49 17.92 -4.81
C THR A 164 -7.21 18.51 -4.22
N ALA A 165 -6.09 17.80 -4.28
CA ALA A 165 -4.80 18.29 -3.81
C ALA A 165 -4.33 19.54 -4.57
N PHE A 166 -4.61 19.63 -5.87
CA PHE A 166 -4.29 20.80 -6.69
C PHE A 166 -5.11 22.04 -6.28
N HIS A 167 -6.35 21.85 -5.80
CA HIS A 167 -7.23 22.95 -5.34
C HIS A 167 -7.02 23.32 -3.86
N GLN A 168 -6.30 22.53 -3.10
CA GLN A 168 -5.97 22.83 -1.70
C GLN A 168 -4.74 23.73 -1.54
N VAL A 169 -4.10 24.11 -2.64
CA VAL A 169 -2.97 25.03 -2.60
C VAL A 169 -3.47 26.44 -2.30
N ASP A 170 -2.69 27.17 -1.50
CA ASP A 170 -2.99 28.51 -1.01
C ASP A 170 -3.29 29.48 -2.16
N PRO A 171 -4.51 30.06 -2.25
CA PRO A 171 -4.90 30.98 -3.31
C PRO A 171 -4.06 32.26 -3.36
N GLU A 172 -3.50 32.69 -2.23
CA GLU A 172 -2.66 33.92 -2.18
C GLU A 172 -1.39 33.74 -3.03
N LYS A 173 -0.84 32.53 -3.05
CA LYS A 173 0.33 32.20 -3.89
C LYS A 173 0.01 32.22 -5.38
N GLU A 174 -1.20 31.83 -5.76
CA GLU A 174 -1.65 31.95 -7.16
C GLU A 174 -1.82 33.39 -7.58
N ILE A 175 -2.44 34.23 -6.71
CA ILE A 175 -2.61 35.66 -6.94
C ILE A 175 -1.24 36.33 -7.08
N LEU A 176 -0.26 35.99 -6.24
CA LEU A 176 1.09 36.54 -6.32
C LEU A 176 1.73 36.28 -7.70
N ILE A 177 1.65 35.03 -8.21
CA ILE A 177 2.21 34.75 -9.55
C ILE A 177 1.49 35.51 -10.65
N ARG A 178 0.16 35.70 -10.56
CA ARG A 178 -0.62 36.49 -11.51
C ARG A 178 -0.20 37.98 -11.48
N THR A 179 0.00 38.56 -10.30
CA THR A 179 0.44 39.97 -10.17
C THR A 179 1.85 40.18 -10.69
N LEU A 180 2.70 39.13 -10.67
CA LEU A 180 4.03 39.15 -11.29
C LEU A 180 4.01 38.86 -12.81
N GLY A 181 2.84 38.83 -13.43
CA GLY A 181 2.68 38.60 -14.87
C GLY A 181 2.74 37.14 -15.31
N GLY A 182 2.69 36.17 -14.37
CA GLY A 182 2.68 34.76 -14.68
C GLY A 182 1.37 34.28 -15.28
N ASN A 183 1.44 33.31 -16.18
CA ASN A 183 0.29 32.69 -16.82
C ASN A 183 -0.20 31.42 -16.04
N ARG A 184 -1.31 30.78 -16.48
CA ARG A 184 -1.89 29.62 -15.83
C ARG A 184 -0.89 28.43 -15.75
N ARG A 185 0.03 28.28 -16.71
CA ARG A 185 1.09 27.28 -16.68
C ARG A 185 2.13 27.57 -15.60
N ASP A 186 2.51 28.85 -15.46
CA ASP A 186 3.45 29.25 -14.40
C ASP A 186 2.90 28.97 -13.01
N ILE A 187 1.60 29.26 -12.80
CA ILE A 187 0.92 28.95 -11.55
C ILE A 187 0.97 27.44 -11.27
N PHE A 188 0.63 26.63 -12.26
CA PHE A 188 0.62 25.17 -12.09
C PHE A 188 2.00 24.63 -11.74
N PHE A 189 3.01 24.90 -12.56
CA PHE A 189 4.34 24.27 -12.38
C PHE A 189 5.15 24.89 -11.22
N LYS A 190 4.94 26.16 -10.87
CA LYS A 190 5.72 26.84 -9.83
C LYS A 190 5.05 26.83 -8.45
N VAL A 191 3.72 26.68 -8.39
CA VAL A 191 2.96 26.78 -7.14
C VAL A 191 2.13 25.53 -6.88
N VAL A 192 1.20 25.18 -7.79
CA VAL A 192 0.22 24.12 -7.56
C VAL A 192 0.88 22.75 -7.47
N LEU A 193 1.63 22.36 -8.47
CA LEU A 193 2.29 21.04 -8.51
C LEU A 193 3.30 20.87 -7.36
N PRO A 194 4.24 21.80 -7.10
CA PRO A 194 5.13 21.68 -5.96
C PRO A 194 4.42 21.74 -4.61
N GLY A 195 3.34 22.54 -4.50
CA GLY A 195 2.55 22.67 -3.27
C GLY A 195 1.79 21.39 -2.92
N SER A 196 1.30 20.68 -3.93
CA SER A 196 0.52 19.43 -3.75
C SER A 196 1.37 18.16 -3.57
N VAL A 197 2.69 18.20 -3.82
CA VAL A 197 3.57 17.01 -3.70
C VAL A 197 3.38 16.24 -2.39
N PRO A 198 3.26 16.85 -1.19
CA PRO A 198 3.06 16.08 0.04
C PRO A 198 1.78 15.24 0.02
N THR A 199 0.69 15.80 -0.51
CA THR A 199 -0.60 15.11 -0.63
C THR A 199 -0.54 14.02 -1.71
N LEU A 200 0.11 14.30 -2.86
CA LEU A 200 0.34 13.31 -3.92
C LEU A 200 1.11 12.10 -3.38
N LEU A 201 2.18 12.32 -2.63
CA LEU A 201 2.97 11.25 -2.01
C LEU A 201 2.16 10.46 -0.98
N SER A 202 1.32 11.12 -0.19
CA SER A 202 0.44 10.45 0.77
C SER A 202 -0.59 9.57 0.06
N THR A 203 -1.23 10.06 -0.99
CA THR A 203 -2.17 9.29 -1.81
C THR A 203 -1.49 8.11 -2.51
N THR A 204 -0.25 8.27 -2.95
CA THR A 204 0.56 7.23 -3.57
C THR A 204 0.73 6.00 -2.68
N LYS A 205 0.87 6.18 -1.36
CA LYS A 205 0.93 5.05 -0.40
C LYS A 205 -0.35 4.24 -0.35
N VAL A 206 -1.49 4.91 -0.44
CA VAL A 206 -2.79 4.23 -0.47
C VAL A 206 -2.97 3.48 -1.79
N ASN A 207 -2.55 4.10 -2.88
CA ASN A 207 -2.71 3.57 -4.22
C ASN A 207 -1.95 2.26 -4.46
N ILE A 208 -0.75 2.09 -3.89
CA ILE A 208 -0.01 0.83 -4.04
C ILE A 208 -0.75 -0.34 -3.39
N GLY A 209 -1.37 -0.11 -2.23
CA GLY A 209 -2.22 -1.09 -1.56
C GLY A 209 -3.48 -1.41 -2.37
N LEU A 210 -4.15 -0.39 -2.91
CA LEU A 210 -5.33 -0.57 -3.75
C LEU A 210 -5.01 -1.30 -5.06
N SER A 211 -3.85 -1.02 -5.67
CA SER A 211 -3.38 -1.74 -6.86
C SER A 211 -3.13 -3.21 -6.56
N LEU A 212 -2.51 -3.53 -5.41
CA LEU A 212 -2.33 -4.92 -4.96
C LEU A 212 -3.69 -5.63 -4.79
N VAL A 213 -4.65 -4.99 -4.13
CA VAL A 213 -6.02 -5.56 -3.96
C VAL A 213 -6.66 -5.83 -5.32
N GLY A 214 -6.57 -4.90 -6.26
CA GLY A 214 -7.13 -5.06 -7.59
C GLY A 214 -6.45 -6.19 -8.39
N VAL A 215 -5.13 -6.32 -8.29
CA VAL A 215 -4.39 -7.44 -8.91
C VAL A 215 -4.83 -8.77 -8.31
N ILE A 216 -4.96 -8.87 -6.98
CA ILE A 216 -5.42 -10.11 -6.31
C ILE A 216 -6.83 -10.50 -6.80
N ILE A 217 -7.75 -9.53 -6.94
CA ILE A 217 -9.09 -9.79 -7.50
C ILE A 217 -8.98 -10.33 -8.93
N GLY A 218 -8.09 -9.78 -9.73
CA GLY A 218 -7.80 -10.28 -11.07
C GLY A 218 -7.22 -11.69 -11.03
N GLU A 219 -6.24 -11.94 -10.18
CA GLU A 219 -5.60 -13.25 -10.02
C GLU A 219 -6.60 -14.34 -9.59
N PHE A 220 -7.58 -14.01 -8.75
CA PHE A 220 -8.63 -14.95 -8.34
C PHE A 220 -9.44 -15.51 -9.51
N LEU A 221 -9.61 -14.72 -10.55
CA LEU A 221 -10.54 -15.05 -11.63
C LEU A 221 -9.85 -15.46 -12.94
N ALA A 222 -8.66 -14.90 -13.20
CA ALA A 222 -8.06 -15.01 -14.54
C ALA A 222 -6.63 -15.56 -14.54
N ALA A 223 -5.96 -15.66 -13.37
CA ALA A 223 -4.56 -16.05 -13.32
C ALA A 223 -4.36 -17.57 -13.31
N ARG A 224 -3.17 -17.97 -13.78
CA ARG A 224 -2.62 -19.33 -13.61
C ARG A 224 -1.38 -19.32 -12.72
N ARG A 225 -0.99 -18.17 -12.22
CA ARG A 225 0.18 -17.93 -11.38
C ARG A 225 -0.09 -16.68 -10.55
N GLY A 226 0.65 -16.48 -9.48
CA GLY A 226 0.47 -15.39 -8.55
C GLY A 226 0.03 -15.88 -7.18
N LEU A 227 0.07 -15.02 -6.17
CA LEU A 227 -0.33 -15.38 -4.80
C LEU A 227 -1.84 -15.49 -4.66
N GLY A 228 -2.60 -14.66 -5.37
CA GLY A 228 -4.05 -14.78 -5.45
C GLY A 228 -4.48 -16.08 -6.12
N TYR A 229 -3.77 -16.50 -7.17
CA TYR A 229 -4.00 -17.82 -7.76
C TYR A 229 -3.79 -18.94 -6.73
N LEU A 230 -2.71 -18.89 -5.92
CA LEU A 230 -2.48 -19.91 -4.88
C LEU A 230 -3.61 -19.98 -3.86
N ILE A 231 -4.21 -18.84 -3.51
CA ILE A 231 -5.37 -18.78 -2.60
C ILE A 231 -6.57 -19.52 -3.22
N ILE A 232 -6.92 -19.20 -4.47
CA ILE A 232 -8.07 -19.84 -5.15
C ILE A 232 -7.79 -21.32 -5.39
N TYR A 233 -6.62 -21.67 -5.89
CA TYR A 233 -6.23 -23.06 -6.12
C TYR A 233 -6.27 -23.86 -4.81
N GLY A 234 -5.64 -23.37 -3.74
CA GLY A 234 -5.64 -24.01 -2.44
C GLY A 234 -7.06 -24.21 -1.87
N SER A 235 -7.95 -23.24 -2.08
CA SER A 235 -9.36 -23.37 -1.67
C SER A 235 -10.12 -24.45 -2.45
N GLN A 236 -9.87 -24.54 -3.77
CA GLN A 236 -10.53 -25.55 -4.62
C GLN A 236 -10.05 -26.97 -4.36
N VAL A 237 -8.79 -27.16 -3.97
CA VAL A 237 -8.24 -28.49 -3.65
C VAL A 237 -8.25 -28.78 -2.15
N PHE A 238 -8.91 -27.95 -1.34
CA PHE A 238 -9.00 -28.07 0.13
C PHE A 238 -7.64 -28.09 0.84
N GLN A 239 -6.62 -27.43 0.27
CA GLN A 239 -5.31 -27.21 0.91
C GLN A 239 -5.31 -25.86 1.64
N LEU A 240 -6.00 -25.79 2.77
CA LEU A 240 -6.21 -24.55 3.50
C LEU A 240 -4.92 -23.99 4.12
N ASP A 241 -3.92 -24.83 4.37
CA ASP A 241 -2.57 -24.39 4.76
C ASP A 241 -1.94 -23.48 3.67
N MET A 242 -2.12 -23.83 2.39
CA MET A 242 -1.65 -23.02 1.26
C MET A 242 -2.42 -21.69 1.17
N VAL A 243 -3.72 -21.71 1.40
CA VAL A 243 -4.57 -20.50 1.42
C VAL A 243 -4.08 -19.53 2.48
N ILE A 244 -3.98 -19.98 3.73
CA ILE A 244 -3.58 -19.15 4.87
C ILE A 244 -2.14 -18.66 4.70
N SER A 245 -1.23 -19.53 4.26
CA SER A 245 0.16 -19.17 3.97
C SER A 245 0.26 -18.07 2.92
N SER A 246 -0.52 -18.16 1.85
CA SER A 246 -0.53 -17.16 0.78
C SER A 246 -1.12 -15.82 1.24
N ILE A 247 -2.18 -15.84 2.07
CA ILE A 247 -2.76 -14.63 2.66
C ILE A 247 -1.75 -13.94 3.59
N LEU A 248 -1.07 -14.69 4.46
CA LEU A 248 -0.05 -14.12 5.36
C LEU A 248 1.12 -13.52 4.56
N LEU A 249 1.52 -14.19 3.49
CA LEU A 249 2.58 -13.68 2.62
C LEU A 249 2.16 -12.39 1.91
N LEU A 250 0.91 -12.31 1.45
CA LEU A 250 0.34 -11.06 0.89
C LEU A 250 0.34 -9.91 1.91
N CYS A 251 0.01 -10.19 3.18
CA CYS A 251 0.10 -9.20 4.25
C CYS A 251 1.54 -8.68 4.43
N VAL A 252 2.53 -9.58 4.39
CA VAL A 252 3.95 -9.20 4.47
C VAL A 252 4.35 -8.36 3.27
N ILE A 253 3.97 -8.75 2.06
CA ILE A 253 4.24 -8.01 0.82
C ILE A 253 3.58 -6.62 0.86
N ALA A 254 2.32 -6.53 1.25
CA ALA A 254 1.62 -5.26 1.39
C ALA A 254 2.35 -4.33 2.37
N MET A 255 2.79 -4.86 3.51
CA MET A 255 3.58 -4.11 4.49
C MET A 255 4.92 -3.63 3.93
N LEU A 256 5.64 -4.48 3.20
CA LEU A 256 6.91 -4.11 2.56
C LEU A 256 6.72 -3.03 1.51
N LEU A 257 5.72 -3.14 0.65
CA LEU A 257 5.37 -2.13 -0.36
C LEU A 257 5.00 -0.79 0.30
N TYR A 258 4.24 -0.82 1.39
CA TYR A 258 3.91 0.38 2.16
C TYR A 258 5.16 1.03 2.77
N LEU A 259 6.06 0.25 3.38
CA LEU A 259 7.31 0.76 3.95
C LEU A 259 8.25 1.34 2.88
N LEU A 260 8.32 0.73 1.70
CA LEU A 260 9.08 1.26 0.57
C LEU A 260 8.56 2.62 0.13
N THR A 261 7.25 2.78 -0.04
CA THR A 261 6.64 4.08 -0.40
C THR A 261 6.81 5.12 0.71
N GLN A 262 6.75 4.73 1.96
CA GLN A 262 7.01 5.61 3.09
C GLN A 262 8.46 6.11 3.13
N SER A 263 9.42 5.27 2.83
CA SER A 263 10.83 5.67 2.78
C SER A 263 11.12 6.66 1.64
N LEU A 264 10.49 6.48 0.48
CA LEU A 264 10.56 7.43 -0.64
C LEU A 264 10.01 8.81 -0.25
N GLU A 265 8.91 8.87 0.48
CA GLU A 265 8.37 10.14 0.99
C GLU A 265 9.33 10.82 1.97
N HIS A 266 9.96 10.08 2.89
CA HIS A 266 10.93 10.63 3.83
C HIS A 266 12.15 11.23 3.11
N CYS A 267 12.67 10.55 2.08
CA CYS A 267 13.73 11.08 1.24
C CYS A 267 13.32 12.37 0.52
N SER A 268 12.11 12.42 -0.02
CA SER A 268 11.59 13.61 -0.71
C SER A 268 11.42 14.81 0.23
N LYS A 269 10.94 14.58 1.45
CA LYS A 269 10.81 15.64 2.47
C LYS A 269 12.16 16.19 2.94
N LYS A 270 13.19 15.33 3.06
CA LYS A 270 14.53 15.74 3.51
C LYS A 270 15.26 16.62 2.49
N HIS A 271 14.97 16.49 1.21
CA HIS A 271 15.57 17.32 0.13
C HIS A 271 14.91 18.69 -0.01
N ARG A 272 13.77 18.91 0.67
CA ARG A 272 12.96 20.13 0.53
C ARG A 272 13.12 21.11 1.71
N ASN A 273 13.73 20.64 2.80
CA ASN A 273 14.20 21.46 3.94
C ASN A 273 15.69 21.76 3.82
#